data_8c56c06be20336ff12d4dd774e82967c
#
_entry.id   8c56c06be20336ff12d4dd774e82967c
#
_cell.length_a   1.000
_cell.length_b   1.000
_cell.length_c   1.000
_cell.angle_alpha   90.00
_cell.angle_beta   90.00
_cell.angle_gamma   90.00
#
_symmetry.space_group_name_H-M   'P 1'
#
loop_
_entity.id
_entity.type
_entity.pdbx_description
1 polymer ?
#
loop_
_entity_poly.entity_id
_entity_poly.type
_entity_poly.pdbx_seq_one_letter_code
_entity_poly.pdbx_strand_id
1 'polypeptide(L)'
;VSLAPRAVLVHRTTEYEELVARHGTHGQAAYFLRSRGRDIEEVAERHRRTRRALAEVSAAIPLTWRQTQVERGDLDRFLFAPEDVVVVVGQDGLVANVAKYLAGQPVLGFDTDPGRNPGVLVRHRPAAAATLLRSVHVVGTGVDELTMVEAVADDTQRLVALNEIYLGAVGHQTARYRLGLEGDGGVVEAQASSGVLVGTGTGATGWLRSVWQERGSALALPHPSEGRLVWFVREAWPSPVTGTSLVSGELVGAAVLELTVESEGLVVFGDGMEGDAVELTCCLLYTSDAADE
;
A
#
# COMPACT_ATOMS: atom_id res chain seq x y z
N VAL A 1 13.96 -31.25 8.90
CA VAL A 1 14.88 -30.65 7.90
C VAL A 1 14.28 -29.32 7.51
N SER A 2 14.86 -28.21 7.98
CA SER A 2 14.45 -26.87 7.53
C SER A 2 14.75 -26.76 6.03
N LEU A 3 13.74 -26.41 5.23
CA LEU A 3 13.94 -26.12 3.83
C LEU A 3 14.86 -24.88 3.68
N ALA A 4 15.72 -24.91 2.65
CA ALA A 4 16.50 -23.71 2.32
C ALA A 4 15.53 -22.54 2.05
N PRO A 5 15.84 -21.32 2.51
CA PRO A 5 15.02 -20.14 2.26
C PRO A 5 14.74 -19.93 0.79
N ARG A 6 13.61 -19.30 0.49
CA ARG A 6 13.30 -18.83 -0.85
C ARG A 6 13.35 -17.31 -0.89
N ALA A 7 14.20 -16.75 -1.74
CA ALA A 7 14.15 -15.32 -2.06
C ALA A 7 13.08 -15.07 -3.11
N VAL A 8 12.09 -14.25 -2.77
CA VAL A 8 11.03 -13.81 -3.68
C VAL A 8 11.34 -12.39 -4.12
N LEU A 9 11.85 -12.23 -5.36
CA LEU A 9 12.14 -10.92 -5.94
C LEU A 9 10.86 -10.32 -6.50
N VAL A 10 10.42 -9.24 -5.88
CA VAL A 10 9.25 -8.48 -6.34
C VAL A 10 9.72 -7.27 -7.13
N HIS A 11 9.18 -7.11 -8.32
CA HIS A 11 9.47 -5.99 -9.21
C HIS A 11 8.20 -5.50 -9.92
N ARG A 12 8.32 -4.38 -10.61
CA ARG A 12 7.25 -3.81 -11.43
C ARG A 12 7.72 -3.68 -12.87
N THR A 13 6.81 -3.92 -13.81
CA THR A 13 6.96 -3.54 -15.21
C THR A 13 7.27 -2.06 -15.29
N THR A 14 8.32 -1.68 -16.02
CA THR A 14 8.75 -0.29 -16.12
C THR A 14 7.91 0.50 -17.12
N GLU A 15 7.81 1.83 -16.95
CA GLU A 15 7.12 2.71 -17.89
C GLU A 15 7.60 2.51 -19.34
N TYR A 16 8.89 2.24 -19.53
CA TYR A 16 9.47 1.96 -20.85
C TYR A 16 8.88 0.68 -21.46
N GLU A 17 8.78 -0.39 -20.70
CA GLU A 17 8.20 -1.67 -21.14
C GLU A 17 6.72 -1.52 -21.47
N GLU A 18 5.96 -0.80 -20.62
CA GLU A 18 4.54 -0.50 -20.86
C GLU A 18 4.35 0.30 -22.15
N LEU A 19 5.21 1.33 -22.39
CA LEU A 19 5.17 2.14 -23.60
C LEU A 19 5.48 1.32 -24.85
N VAL A 20 6.51 0.48 -24.81
CA VAL A 20 6.88 -0.37 -25.94
C VAL A 20 5.81 -1.44 -26.19
N ALA A 21 5.25 -2.03 -25.14
CA ALA A 21 4.14 -2.99 -25.28
C ALA A 21 2.91 -2.34 -25.91
N ARG A 22 2.58 -1.10 -25.53
CA ARG A 22 1.42 -0.37 -26.06
C ARG A 22 1.61 0.12 -27.50
N HIS A 23 2.81 0.56 -27.87
CA HIS A 23 3.10 1.21 -29.14
C HIS A 23 3.86 0.32 -30.12
N GLY A 24 4.26 -0.88 -29.73
CA GLY A 24 4.92 -1.89 -30.54
C GLY A 24 6.43 -1.70 -30.68
N THR A 25 6.94 -0.47 -30.79
CA THR A 25 8.38 -0.22 -30.97
C THR A 25 8.86 1.00 -30.18
N HIS A 26 10.17 1.03 -29.88
CA HIS A 26 10.83 2.20 -29.30
C HIS A 26 10.56 3.49 -30.09
N GLY A 27 10.65 3.44 -31.43
CA GLY A 27 10.43 4.61 -32.28
C GLY A 27 9.00 5.17 -32.19
N GLN A 28 8.00 4.30 -32.15
CA GLN A 28 6.59 4.69 -31.97
C GLN A 28 6.33 5.25 -30.56
N ALA A 29 6.87 4.63 -29.53
CA ALA A 29 6.82 5.14 -28.17
C ALA A 29 7.52 6.51 -28.04
N ALA A 30 8.67 6.69 -28.69
CA ALA A 30 9.38 7.98 -28.75
C ALA A 30 8.56 9.08 -29.43
N TYR A 31 7.92 8.77 -30.55
CA TYR A 31 7.02 9.72 -31.24
C TYR A 31 5.84 10.12 -30.33
N PHE A 32 5.21 9.14 -29.67
CA PHE A 32 4.12 9.37 -28.75
C PHE A 32 4.51 10.29 -27.58
N LEU A 33 5.67 10.07 -26.95
CA LEU A 33 6.17 10.91 -25.85
C LEU A 33 6.56 12.31 -26.33
N ARG A 34 7.23 12.43 -27.48
CA ARG A 34 7.66 13.72 -28.06
C ARG A 34 6.45 14.62 -28.35
N SER A 35 5.34 14.05 -28.84
CA SER A 35 4.10 14.82 -29.07
C SER A 35 3.48 15.39 -27.78
N ARG A 36 3.96 14.98 -26.60
CA ARG A 36 3.56 15.42 -25.25
C ARG A 36 4.67 16.15 -24.51
N GLY A 37 5.73 16.56 -25.22
CA GLY A 37 6.87 17.27 -24.61
C GLY A 37 7.74 16.42 -23.68
N ARG A 38 7.70 15.07 -23.81
CA ARG A 38 8.51 14.16 -23.02
C ARG A 38 9.57 13.45 -23.88
N ASP A 39 10.70 13.11 -23.25
CA ASP A 39 11.79 12.38 -23.88
C ASP A 39 11.77 10.89 -23.52
N ILE A 40 11.83 10.02 -24.53
CA ILE A 40 11.91 8.57 -24.36
C ILE A 40 13.22 8.15 -23.71
N GLU A 41 14.32 8.90 -23.91
CA GLU A 41 15.63 8.55 -23.37
C GLU A 41 15.68 8.65 -21.83
N GLU A 42 14.95 9.61 -21.23
CA GLU A 42 14.78 9.69 -19.78
C GLU A 42 14.08 8.44 -19.22
N VAL A 43 13.04 7.96 -19.92
CA VAL A 43 12.27 6.77 -19.54
C VAL A 43 13.13 5.51 -19.74
N ALA A 44 13.85 5.43 -20.85
CA ALA A 44 14.74 4.32 -21.16
C ALA A 44 15.91 4.24 -20.16
N GLU A 45 16.46 5.38 -19.72
CA GLU A 45 17.54 5.38 -18.73
C GLU A 45 17.05 4.90 -17.35
N ARG A 46 15.85 5.30 -16.92
CA ARG A 46 15.24 4.75 -15.70
C ARG A 46 15.02 3.26 -15.80
N HIS A 47 14.52 2.78 -16.94
CA HIS A 47 14.39 1.35 -17.21
C HIS A 47 15.74 0.62 -17.08
N ARG A 48 16.81 1.12 -17.73
CA ARG A 48 18.15 0.53 -17.64
C ARG A 48 18.67 0.45 -16.19
N ARG A 49 18.43 1.51 -15.38
CA ARG A 49 18.81 1.53 -13.96
C ARG A 49 18.04 0.47 -13.17
N THR A 50 16.73 0.41 -13.34
CA THR A 50 15.89 -0.59 -12.66
C THR A 50 16.30 -2.01 -13.03
N ARG A 51 16.53 -2.31 -14.32
CA ARG A 51 16.97 -3.63 -14.77
C ARG A 51 18.35 -4.01 -14.27
N ARG A 52 19.27 -3.05 -14.21
CA ARG A 52 20.61 -3.25 -13.62
C ARG A 52 20.49 -3.55 -12.11
N ALA A 53 19.71 -2.78 -11.37
CA ALA A 53 19.48 -3.01 -9.95
C ALA A 53 18.87 -4.41 -9.68
N LEU A 54 17.87 -4.82 -10.47
CA LEU A 54 17.26 -6.14 -10.35
C LEU A 54 18.28 -7.26 -10.63
N ALA A 55 19.10 -7.11 -11.65
CA ALA A 55 20.15 -8.09 -11.96
C ALA A 55 21.23 -8.16 -10.86
N GLU A 56 21.64 -7.03 -10.30
CA GLU A 56 22.61 -6.95 -9.21
C GLU A 56 22.10 -7.62 -7.93
N VAL A 57 20.85 -7.31 -7.54
CA VAL A 57 20.21 -7.92 -6.36
C VAL A 57 19.99 -9.42 -6.56
N SER A 58 19.53 -9.83 -7.74
CA SER A 58 19.34 -11.25 -8.08
C SER A 58 20.67 -12.03 -8.01
N ALA A 59 21.75 -11.47 -8.52
CA ALA A 59 23.07 -12.09 -8.46
C ALA A 59 23.65 -12.18 -7.02
N ALA A 60 23.18 -11.35 -6.10
CA ALA A 60 23.60 -11.34 -4.71
C ALA A 60 22.94 -12.41 -3.84
N ILE A 61 21.87 -13.07 -4.34
CA ILE A 61 21.17 -14.11 -3.61
C ILE A 61 22.09 -15.32 -3.44
N PRO A 62 22.21 -15.90 -2.22
CA PRO A 62 23.06 -17.06 -1.99
C PRO A 62 22.65 -18.25 -2.87
N LEU A 63 23.62 -18.92 -3.50
CA LEU A 63 23.36 -20.07 -4.39
C LEU A 63 22.65 -21.25 -3.69
N THR A 64 22.69 -21.30 -2.38
CA THR A 64 21.99 -22.29 -1.56
C THR A 64 20.50 -21.99 -1.37
N TRP A 65 20.05 -20.77 -1.73
CA TRP A 65 18.66 -20.38 -1.63
C TRP A 65 17.91 -20.70 -2.91
N ARG A 66 16.62 -20.99 -2.78
CA ARG A 66 15.70 -20.99 -3.91
C ARG A 66 15.42 -19.53 -4.30
N GLN A 67 15.16 -19.28 -5.56
CA GLN A 67 14.84 -17.93 -6.06
C GLN A 67 13.62 -17.99 -6.98
N THR A 68 12.75 -17.02 -6.85
CA THR A 68 11.66 -16.77 -7.80
C THR A 68 11.51 -15.26 -8.02
N GLN A 69 10.88 -14.86 -9.11
CA GLN A 69 10.55 -13.47 -9.41
C GLN A 69 9.05 -13.34 -9.58
N VAL A 70 8.49 -12.26 -9.06
CA VAL A 70 7.05 -11.95 -9.11
C VAL A 70 6.89 -10.52 -9.60
N GLU A 71 6.10 -10.33 -10.63
CA GLU A 71 5.70 -9.01 -11.09
C GLU A 71 4.56 -8.49 -10.20
N ARG A 72 4.50 -7.18 -9.97
CA ARG A 72 3.48 -6.53 -9.12
C ARG A 72 2.04 -6.96 -9.45
N GLY A 73 1.72 -7.12 -10.73
CA GLY A 73 0.38 -7.52 -11.19
C GLY A 73 0.00 -8.97 -10.88
N ASP A 74 0.96 -9.79 -10.44
CA ASP A 74 0.74 -11.20 -10.11
C ASP A 74 0.75 -11.46 -8.59
N LEU A 75 0.86 -10.39 -7.76
CA LEU A 75 0.97 -10.51 -6.30
C LEU A 75 -0.27 -11.16 -5.68
N ASP A 76 -1.46 -10.85 -6.17
CA ASP A 76 -2.74 -11.38 -5.73
C ASP A 76 -2.90 -12.89 -5.94
N ARG A 77 -2.09 -13.47 -6.81
CA ARG A 77 -2.10 -14.90 -7.18
C ARG A 77 -0.91 -15.67 -6.65
N PHE A 78 0.09 -14.95 -6.10
CA PHE A 78 1.31 -15.56 -5.62
C PHE A 78 1.16 -16.01 -4.17
N LEU A 79 1.54 -17.26 -3.90
CA LEU A 79 1.52 -17.81 -2.54
C LEU A 79 2.89 -17.67 -1.88
N PHE A 80 2.95 -16.79 -0.89
CA PHE A 80 4.12 -16.63 -0.03
C PHE A 80 4.16 -17.74 1.03
N ALA A 81 5.32 -18.38 1.19
CA ALA A 81 5.56 -19.39 2.22
C ALA A 81 6.15 -18.72 3.48
N PRO A 82 5.97 -19.32 4.66
CA PRO A 82 6.49 -18.73 5.91
C PRO A 82 8.01 -18.53 5.92
N GLU A 83 8.76 -19.36 5.18
CA GLU A 83 10.22 -19.29 5.08
C GLU A 83 10.73 -18.32 3.98
N ASP A 84 9.84 -17.61 3.31
CA ASP A 84 10.23 -16.68 2.25
C ASP A 84 10.92 -15.44 2.80
N VAL A 85 11.91 -14.98 2.08
CA VAL A 85 12.51 -13.65 2.24
C VAL A 85 12.09 -12.82 1.03
N VAL A 86 11.30 -11.79 1.27
CA VAL A 86 10.77 -10.93 0.21
C VAL A 86 11.78 -9.83 -0.11
N VAL A 87 12.13 -9.71 -1.37
CA VAL A 87 13.16 -8.80 -1.85
C VAL A 87 12.53 -7.86 -2.87
N VAL A 88 12.21 -6.65 -2.45
CA VAL A 88 11.55 -5.64 -3.30
C VAL A 88 12.60 -4.79 -3.99
N VAL A 89 12.58 -4.76 -5.32
CA VAL A 89 13.49 -3.94 -6.13
C VAL A 89 12.67 -2.88 -6.87
N GLY A 90 12.62 -1.67 -6.30
CA GLY A 90 11.75 -0.61 -6.84
C GLY A 90 11.63 0.61 -5.95
N GLN A 91 10.40 0.98 -5.62
CA GLN A 91 10.02 2.15 -4.83
C GLN A 91 9.17 1.75 -3.62
N ASP A 92 8.99 2.67 -2.67
CA ASP A 92 8.21 2.45 -1.43
C ASP A 92 6.82 1.85 -1.68
N GLY A 93 6.08 2.36 -2.68
CA GLY A 93 4.76 1.83 -3.03
C GLY A 93 4.75 0.34 -3.42
N LEU A 94 5.86 -0.20 -3.94
CA LEU A 94 5.95 -1.63 -4.25
C LEU A 94 6.10 -2.47 -2.96
N VAL A 95 6.79 -1.93 -1.93
CA VAL A 95 6.85 -2.58 -0.61
C VAL A 95 5.46 -2.63 0.01
N ALA A 96 4.72 -1.51 0.01
CA ALA A 96 3.36 -1.48 0.51
C ALA A 96 2.46 -2.48 -0.24
N ASN A 97 2.55 -2.52 -1.58
CA ASN A 97 1.74 -3.44 -2.38
C ASN A 97 2.00 -4.92 -2.05
N VAL A 98 3.24 -5.32 -1.76
CA VAL A 98 3.53 -6.72 -1.41
C VAL A 98 3.18 -7.03 0.04
N ALA A 99 3.32 -6.07 0.96
CA ALA A 99 3.06 -6.26 2.38
C ALA A 99 1.64 -6.79 2.67
N LYS A 100 0.65 -6.40 1.85
CA LYS A 100 -0.74 -6.88 1.93
C LYS A 100 -0.90 -8.39 1.89
N TYR A 101 0.04 -9.10 1.28
CA TYR A 101 -0.01 -10.56 1.03
C TYR A 101 0.93 -11.34 1.95
N LEU A 102 1.58 -10.65 2.89
CA LEU A 102 2.55 -11.25 3.80
C LEU A 102 1.93 -11.54 5.17
N ALA A 103 2.47 -12.55 5.85
CA ALA A 103 2.15 -12.94 7.20
C ALA A 103 3.45 -13.10 8.00
N GLY A 104 4.13 -11.97 8.28
CA GLY A 104 5.38 -11.94 9.05
C GLY A 104 6.67 -12.25 8.27
N GLN A 105 6.64 -12.43 6.93
CA GLN A 105 7.86 -12.62 6.15
C GLN A 105 8.71 -11.34 6.14
N PRO A 106 10.05 -11.45 6.34
CA PRO A 106 10.94 -10.29 6.29
C PRO A 106 11.01 -9.70 4.89
N VAL A 107 10.98 -8.37 4.80
CA VAL A 107 11.04 -7.62 3.56
C VAL A 107 12.33 -6.80 3.49
N LEU A 108 13.05 -6.90 2.38
CA LEU A 108 14.22 -6.08 2.06
C LEU A 108 13.89 -5.17 0.86
N GLY A 109 13.85 -3.86 1.06
CA GLY A 109 13.57 -2.88 0.02
C GLY A 109 14.86 -2.28 -0.58
N PHE A 110 15.02 -2.38 -1.91
CA PHE A 110 16.15 -1.83 -2.66
C PHE A 110 15.68 -0.72 -3.61
N ASP A 111 16.23 0.49 -3.41
CA ASP A 111 15.93 1.65 -4.25
C ASP A 111 16.66 1.58 -5.59
N THR A 112 15.89 1.71 -6.66
CA THR A 112 16.42 1.72 -8.05
C THR A 112 16.67 3.11 -8.61
N ASP A 113 16.20 4.17 -7.94
CA ASP A 113 16.34 5.57 -8.38
C ASP A 113 16.59 6.51 -7.17
N PRO A 114 17.75 6.38 -6.51
CA PRO A 114 18.08 7.17 -5.32
C PRO A 114 17.99 8.68 -5.55
N GLY A 115 17.35 9.36 -4.59
CA GLY A 115 17.19 10.82 -4.62
C GLY A 115 15.95 11.32 -5.35
N ARG A 116 15.17 10.45 -5.99
CA ARG A 116 13.89 10.82 -6.60
C ARG A 116 12.71 10.68 -5.63
N ASN A 117 12.75 9.65 -4.79
CA ASN A 117 11.74 9.40 -3.75
C ASN A 117 12.40 9.46 -2.36
N PRO A 118 11.62 9.71 -1.30
CA PRO A 118 12.16 9.73 0.07
C PRO A 118 12.85 8.43 0.49
N GLY A 119 12.45 7.27 -0.06
CA GLY A 119 13.03 5.97 0.25
C GLY A 119 12.80 5.55 1.71
N VAL A 120 11.57 5.65 2.18
CA VAL A 120 11.21 5.32 3.57
C VAL A 120 11.24 3.80 3.78
N LEU A 121 10.77 3.03 2.80
CA LEU A 121 10.69 1.56 2.83
C LEU A 121 11.80 0.91 2.00
N VAL A 122 12.16 1.49 0.85
CA VAL A 122 13.30 1.03 0.02
C VAL A 122 14.59 1.74 0.46
N ARG A 123 15.09 1.42 1.63
CA ARG A 123 16.22 2.13 2.28
C ARG A 123 17.58 1.73 1.75
N HIS A 124 17.70 0.63 1.01
CA HIS A 124 18.98 0.03 0.66
C HIS A 124 19.31 0.24 -0.80
N ARG A 125 20.61 0.37 -1.08
CA ARG A 125 21.14 0.33 -2.46
C ARG A 125 21.36 -1.12 -2.88
N PRO A 126 21.23 -1.46 -4.18
CA PRO A 126 21.48 -2.81 -4.70
C PRO A 126 22.81 -3.42 -4.26
N ALA A 127 23.86 -2.62 -4.19
CA ALA A 127 25.19 -3.06 -3.74
C ALA A 127 25.25 -3.63 -2.31
N ALA A 128 24.28 -3.30 -1.46
CA ALA A 128 24.18 -3.85 -0.09
C ALA A 128 23.52 -5.23 -0.04
N ALA A 129 22.94 -5.71 -1.14
CA ALA A 129 22.10 -6.92 -1.17
C ALA A 129 22.83 -8.16 -0.60
N ALA A 130 24.06 -8.41 -1.01
CA ALA A 130 24.82 -9.57 -0.57
C ALA A 130 25.06 -9.60 0.95
N THR A 131 25.20 -8.45 1.59
CA THR A 131 25.38 -8.35 3.05
C THR A 131 24.06 -8.53 3.78
N LEU A 132 23.01 -7.84 3.32
CA LEU A 132 21.68 -7.88 3.94
C LEU A 132 21.06 -9.26 3.85
N LEU A 133 21.11 -9.92 2.69
CA LEU A 133 20.56 -11.27 2.51
C LEU A 133 21.21 -12.30 3.43
N ARG A 134 22.51 -12.15 3.74
CA ARG A 134 23.18 -13.02 4.71
C ARG A 134 22.77 -12.75 6.16
N SER A 135 22.37 -11.53 6.48
CA SER A 135 22.00 -11.14 7.85
C SER A 135 20.55 -11.39 8.21
N VAL A 136 19.66 -11.53 7.23
CA VAL A 136 18.21 -11.74 7.44
C VAL A 136 17.89 -12.96 8.34
N HIS A 137 18.74 -13.98 8.35
CA HIS A 137 18.56 -15.16 9.21
C HIS A 137 19.04 -15.00 10.66
N VAL A 138 19.72 -13.90 10.97
CA VAL A 138 20.10 -13.59 12.35
C VAL A 138 18.86 -13.01 13.03
N VAL A 139 18.02 -13.88 13.56
CA VAL A 139 16.77 -13.56 14.23
C VAL A 139 16.95 -12.42 15.23
N GLY A 140 16.15 -11.36 15.06
CA GLY A 140 15.95 -10.33 16.09
C GLY A 140 16.85 -9.09 16.03
N THR A 141 17.72 -8.91 15.03
CA THR A 141 18.53 -7.69 14.94
C THR A 141 18.30 -6.96 13.62
N GLY A 142 17.81 -5.71 13.70
CA GLY A 142 17.73 -4.79 12.56
C GLY A 142 16.49 -4.97 11.69
N VAL A 143 15.42 -5.56 12.21
CA VAL A 143 14.09 -5.62 11.58
C VAL A 143 13.20 -4.60 12.27
N ASP A 144 12.59 -3.72 11.50
CA ASP A 144 11.54 -2.81 11.98
C ASP A 144 10.17 -3.49 11.76
N GLU A 145 9.36 -3.59 12.80
CA GLU A 145 7.96 -3.98 12.71
C GLU A 145 7.11 -2.75 12.40
N LEU A 146 6.22 -2.87 11.43
CA LEU A 146 5.38 -1.77 10.97
C LEU A 146 3.92 -2.10 11.18
N THR A 147 3.17 -1.13 11.71
CA THR A 147 1.72 -1.24 11.88
C THR A 147 1.01 -1.24 10.53
N MET A 148 0.07 -2.13 10.37
CA MET A 148 -0.84 -2.20 9.22
C MET A 148 -2.26 -1.85 9.64
N VAL A 149 -3.09 -1.46 8.69
CA VAL A 149 -4.53 -1.26 8.86
C VAL A 149 -5.29 -2.40 8.20
N GLU A 150 -6.32 -2.90 8.87
CA GLU A 150 -7.19 -3.95 8.36
C GLU A 150 -8.62 -3.46 8.24
N ALA A 151 -9.29 -3.81 7.15
CA ALA A 151 -10.74 -3.70 6.99
C ALA A 151 -11.36 -5.09 6.88
N VAL A 152 -12.42 -5.34 7.64
CA VAL A 152 -13.16 -6.60 7.65
C VAL A 152 -14.60 -6.31 7.26
N ALA A 153 -15.08 -6.97 6.21
CA ALA A 153 -16.48 -6.96 5.84
C ALA A 153 -17.25 -8.03 6.66
N ASP A 154 -18.53 -7.84 6.86
CA ASP A 154 -19.38 -8.77 7.61
C ASP A 154 -19.56 -10.13 6.91
N ASP A 155 -19.29 -10.21 5.61
CA ASP A 155 -19.17 -11.47 4.86
C ASP A 155 -17.81 -12.18 5.04
N THR A 156 -16.97 -11.68 5.96
CA THR A 156 -15.63 -12.19 6.27
C THR A 156 -14.54 -11.88 5.25
N GLN A 157 -14.78 -11.05 4.25
CA GLN A 157 -13.72 -10.56 3.39
C GLN A 157 -12.80 -9.62 4.17
N ARG A 158 -11.51 -9.79 4.00
CA ARG A 158 -10.48 -9.02 4.71
C ARG A 158 -9.55 -8.33 3.71
N LEU A 159 -9.22 -7.08 3.99
CA LEU A 159 -8.24 -6.30 3.25
C LEU A 159 -7.27 -5.67 4.23
N VAL A 160 -5.98 -5.87 4.01
CA VAL A 160 -4.90 -5.30 4.83
C VAL A 160 -4.11 -4.30 3.99
N ALA A 161 -3.63 -3.22 4.61
CA ALA A 161 -2.78 -2.23 3.93
C ALA A 161 -1.69 -1.70 4.86
N LEU A 162 -0.51 -1.41 4.30
CA LEU A 162 0.61 -0.85 5.05
C LEU A 162 0.51 0.68 5.18
N ASN A 163 0.01 1.38 4.16
CA ASN A 163 -0.13 2.84 4.21
C ASN A 163 -1.52 3.25 4.68
N GLU A 164 -2.53 2.97 3.87
CA GLU A 164 -3.91 3.38 4.12
C GLU A 164 -4.90 2.49 3.41
N ILE A 165 -6.10 2.43 3.99
CA ILE A 165 -7.31 1.91 3.36
C ILE A 165 -8.23 3.09 3.02
N TYR A 166 -8.79 3.05 1.83
CA TYR A 166 -9.80 3.99 1.38
C TYR A 166 -11.11 3.27 1.11
N LEU A 167 -12.21 3.84 1.62
CA LEU A 167 -13.56 3.45 1.31
C LEU A 167 -14.25 4.61 0.56
N GLY A 168 -14.85 4.34 -0.58
CA GLY A 168 -15.56 5.36 -1.34
C GLY A 168 -16.31 4.79 -2.55
N ALA A 169 -16.90 5.66 -3.36
CA ALA A 169 -17.54 5.26 -4.61
C ALA A 169 -16.49 4.92 -5.68
N VAL A 170 -16.83 3.97 -6.57
CA VAL A 170 -15.98 3.56 -7.71
C VAL A 170 -15.68 4.73 -8.65
N GLY A 171 -16.57 5.72 -8.73
CA GLY A 171 -16.44 6.88 -9.58
C GLY A 171 -16.48 8.20 -8.79
N HIS A 172 -17.02 9.24 -9.43
CA HIS A 172 -17.19 10.57 -8.80
C HIS A 172 -18.53 10.72 -8.05
N GLN A 173 -19.21 9.63 -7.77
CA GLN A 173 -20.46 9.64 -7.03
C GLN A 173 -20.20 9.82 -5.54
N THR A 174 -21.21 10.33 -4.85
CA THR A 174 -21.18 10.47 -3.40
C THR A 174 -21.24 9.11 -2.72
N ALA A 175 -20.31 8.84 -1.82
CA ALA A 175 -20.40 7.74 -0.88
C ALA A 175 -21.38 8.12 0.23
N ARG A 176 -22.40 7.26 0.49
CA ARG A 176 -23.34 7.40 1.59
C ARG A 176 -23.18 6.21 2.52
N TYR A 177 -23.03 6.51 3.80
CA TYR A 177 -22.81 5.50 4.84
C TYR A 177 -23.16 6.08 6.21
N ARG A 178 -23.28 5.21 7.19
CA ARG A 178 -23.31 5.59 8.60
C ARG A 178 -21.95 5.27 9.20
N LEU A 179 -21.36 6.24 9.89
CA LEU A 179 -20.05 6.13 10.52
C LEU A 179 -20.22 6.15 12.04
N GLY A 180 -19.59 5.23 12.74
CA GLY A 180 -19.56 5.16 14.20
C GLY A 180 -18.22 4.68 14.71
N LEU A 181 -17.96 4.91 16.01
CA LEU A 181 -16.84 4.36 16.75
C LEU A 181 -17.37 3.35 17.75
N GLU A 182 -16.88 2.13 17.69
CA GLU A 182 -17.22 1.11 18.70
C GLU A 182 -16.65 1.53 20.06
N GLY A 183 -17.49 1.50 21.09
CA GLY A 183 -17.08 1.82 22.47
C GLY A 183 -17.25 3.28 22.91
N ASP A 184 -17.59 4.21 22.04
CA ASP A 184 -17.75 5.65 22.37
C ASP A 184 -19.20 6.08 22.66
N GLY A 185 -19.98 5.18 23.25
CA GLY A 185 -21.36 5.47 23.66
C GLY A 185 -22.38 5.51 22.52
N GLY A 186 -22.02 5.00 21.34
CA GLY A 186 -22.97 4.77 20.25
C GLY A 186 -23.29 6.00 19.39
N VAL A 187 -22.38 6.97 19.30
CA VAL A 187 -22.55 8.09 18.35
C VAL A 187 -22.34 7.56 16.93
N VAL A 188 -23.43 7.49 16.18
CA VAL A 188 -23.41 7.12 14.76
C VAL A 188 -23.93 8.30 13.95
N GLU A 189 -23.19 8.71 12.94
CA GLU A 189 -23.54 9.81 12.05
C GLU A 189 -23.77 9.31 10.63
N ALA A 190 -24.94 9.62 10.04
CA ALA A 190 -25.17 9.42 8.62
C ALA A 190 -24.40 10.49 7.84
N GLN A 191 -23.64 10.08 6.85
CA GLN A 191 -22.76 10.97 6.08
C GLN A 191 -22.91 10.80 4.57
N ALA A 192 -22.59 11.89 3.88
CA ALA A 192 -22.41 11.96 2.43
C ALA A 192 -21.05 12.62 2.16
N SER A 193 -20.15 11.92 1.46
CA SER A 193 -18.77 12.38 1.30
C SER A 193 -18.12 11.83 0.04
N SER A 194 -16.88 12.24 -0.23
CA SER A 194 -16.04 11.59 -1.24
C SER A 194 -15.40 10.29 -0.75
N GLY A 195 -15.61 9.90 0.50
CA GLY A 195 -15.11 8.65 1.09
C GLY A 195 -14.36 8.84 2.39
N VAL A 196 -13.91 7.74 2.95
CA VAL A 196 -13.15 7.67 4.21
C VAL A 196 -11.76 7.11 3.95
N LEU A 197 -10.76 7.72 4.55
CA LEU A 197 -9.37 7.30 4.53
C LEU A 197 -8.94 6.93 5.95
N VAL A 198 -8.43 5.72 6.14
CA VAL A 198 -7.87 5.26 7.41
C VAL A 198 -6.42 4.87 7.16
N GLY A 199 -5.48 5.46 7.89
CA GLY A 199 -4.07 5.25 7.59
C GLY A 199 -3.20 5.05 8.81
N THR A 200 -2.05 4.43 8.57
CA THR A 200 -0.99 4.12 9.51
C THR A 200 0.07 5.23 9.57
N GLY A 201 1.07 5.06 10.43
CA GLY A 201 2.26 5.90 10.44
C GLY A 201 3.10 5.83 9.15
N THR A 202 3.06 4.71 8.44
CA THR A 202 3.71 4.59 7.12
C THR A 202 2.95 5.44 6.09
N GLY A 203 1.61 5.37 6.05
CA GLY A 203 0.74 6.21 5.23
C GLY A 203 0.86 7.72 5.51
N ALA A 204 1.30 8.07 6.72
CA ALA A 204 1.61 9.45 7.11
C ALA A 204 2.79 10.07 6.32
N THR A 205 3.45 9.34 5.45
CA THR A 205 4.45 9.86 4.51
C THR A 205 3.90 10.19 3.13
N GLY A 206 2.65 9.81 2.84
CA GLY A 206 2.00 9.91 1.53
C GLY A 206 0.63 10.60 1.55
N TRP A 207 -0.39 9.91 1.08
CA TRP A 207 -1.74 10.43 0.90
C TRP A 207 -2.39 10.90 2.20
N LEU A 208 -2.29 10.11 3.27
CA LEU A 208 -2.80 10.49 4.59
C LEU A 208 -2.23 11.85 5.03
N ARG A 209 -0.93 12.08 4.82
CA ARG A 209 -0.29 13.36 5.14
C ARG A 209 -0.85 14.52 4.32
N SER A 210 -1.14 14.30 3.05
CA SER A 210 -1.72 15.33 2.18
C SER A 210 -3.10 15.76 2.70
N VAL A 211 -3.96 14.81 3.06
CA VAL A 211 -5.28 15.09 3.66
C VAL A 211 -5.14 15.80 5.00
N TRP A 212 -4.22 15.37 5.84
CA TRP A 212 -3.91 15.99 7.14
C TRP A 212 -3.48 17.45 6.97
N GLN A 213 -2.58 17.75 6.03
CA GLN A 213 -2.10 19.11 5.73
C GLN A 213 -3.21 20.00 5.16
N GLU A 214 -3.97 19.51 4.19
CA GLU A 214 -5.06 20.24 3.55
C GLU A 214 -6.12 20.67 4.57
N ARG A 215 -6.40 19.83 5.56
CA ARG A 215 -7.34 20.12 6.64
C ARG A 215 -6.79 21.02 7.74
N GLY A 216 -5.48 21.25 7.78
CA GLY A 216 -4.85 21.89 8.94
C GLY A 216 -5.12 21.14 10.24
N SER A 217 -5.16 19.79 10.18
CA SER A 217 -5.53 18.97 11.31
C SER A 217 -4.54 19.09 12.46
N ALA A 218 -5.06 19.18 13.69
CA ALA A 218 -4.25 19.21 14.92
C ALA A 218 -3.88 17.80 15.42
N LEU A 219 -4.40 16.73 14.81
CA LEU A 219 -4.07 15.36 15.19
C LEU A 219 -2.59 15.10 14.96
N ALA A 220 -1.93 14.45 15.91
CA ALA A 220 -0.55 14.01 15.73
C ALA A 220 -0.53 12.79 14.77
N LEU A 221 0.30 12.84 13.73
CA LEU A 221 0.47 11.68 12.84
C LEU A 221 1.25 10.58 13.58
N PRO A 222 0.84 9.30 13.45
CA PRO A 222 1.50 8.20 14.13
C PRO A 222 2.90 7.93 13.57
N HIS A 223 3.76 7.28 14.37
CA HIS A 223 5.00 6.69 13.89
C HIS A 223 4.69 5.35 13.16
N PRO A 224 5.48 4.92 12.17
CA PRO A 224 5.25 3.69 11.42
C PRO A 224 5.10 2.41 12.25
N SER A 225 5.77 2.34 13.41
CA SER A 225 5.68 1.21 14.35
C SER A 225 4.70 1.43 15.51
N GLU A 226 3.95 2.53 15.50
CA GLU A 226 2.99 2.85 16.55
C GLU A 226 1.65 2.17 16.26
N GLY A 227 1.12 1.37 17.21
CA GLY A 227 -0.19 0.70 17.13
C GLY A 227 -1.36 1.70 17.21
N ARG A 228 -1.36 2.68 16.32
CA ARG A 228 -2.37 3.73 16.22
C ARG A 228 -2.66 4.08 14.76
N LEU A 229 -3.94 4.23 14.43
CA LEU A 229 -4.40 4.67 13.11
C LEU A 229 -5.01 6.07 13.22
N VAL A 230 -4.99 6.81 12.11
CA VAL A 230 -5.68 8.10 11.97
C VAL A 230 -6.62 8.01 10.79
N TRP A 231 -7.83 8.54 10.94
CA TRP A 231 -8.83 8.52 9.88
C TRP A 231 -9.37 9.91 9.56
N PHE A 232 -9.78 10.07 8.30
CA PHE A 232 -10.39 11.29 7.78
C PHE A 232 -11.54 10.95 6.83
N VAL A 233 -12.66 11.65 6.99
CA VAL A 233 -13.74 11.68 5.99
C VAL A 233 -13.40 12.75 4.95
N ARG A 234 -13.38 12.43 3.69
CA ARG A 234 -13.05 13.37 2.62
C ARG A 234 -14.29 14.11 2.13
N GLU A 235 -14.19 15.44 2.03
CA GLU A 235 -15.21 16.32 1.48
C GLU A 235 -16.64 15.98 1.93
N ALA A 236 -16.84 15.80 3.25
CA ALA A 236 -18.16 15.61 3.82
C ALA A 236 -18.98 16.89 3.69
N TRP A 237 -20.24 16.77 3.31
CA TRP A 237 -21.17 17.91 3.27
C TRP A 237 -22.45 17.65 4.04
N PRO A 238 -22.98 18.68 4.72
CA PRO A 238 -24.19 18.57 5.51
C PRO A 238 -25.44 18.59 4.62
N SER A 239 -26.46 17.87 5.07
CA SER A 239 -27.81 17.95 4.52
C SER A 239 -28.82 17.80 5.67
N PRO A 240 -30.13 17.91 5.43
CA PRO A 240 -31.13 17.63 6.46
C PRO A 240 -31.04 16.23 7.09
N VAL A 241 -30.36 15.30 6.43
CA VAL A 241 -30.26 13.88 6.86
C VAL A 241 -28.80 13.41 7.02
N THR A 242 -27.81 14.27 6.76
CA THR A 242 -26.38 13.92 6.88
C THR A 242 -25.65 14.98 7.69
N GLY A 243 -24.72 14.54 8.55
CA GLY A 243 -23.88 15.39 9.39
C GLY A 243 -22.44 15.51 8.87
N THR A 244 -21.66 16.35 9.58
CA THR A 244 -20.23 16.57 9.34
C THR A 244 -19.45 16.71 10.63
N SER A 245 -19.92 16.09 11.71
CA SER A 245 -19.30 16.17 13.04
C SER A 245 -18.20 15.14 13.20
N LEU A 246 -18.42 13.92 12.71
CA LEU A 246 -17.45 12.83 12.72
C LEU A 246 -16.63 12.83 11.43
N VAL A 247 -15.63 13.70 11.32
CA VAL A 247 -14.85 13.85 10.07
C VAL A 247 -13.38 13.49 10.19
N SER A 248 -12.89 13.24 11.41
CA SER A 248 -11.54 12.77 11.68
C SER A 248 -11.42 12.24 13.09
N GLY A 249 -10.44 11.38 13.32
CA GLY A 249 -10.14 10.85 14.65
C GLY A 249 -8.95 9.89 14.62
N GLU A 250 -8.78 9.23 15.76
CA GLU A 250 -7.73 8.24 15.99
C GLU A 250 -8.36 6.92 16.41
N LEU A 251 -7.71 5.80 16.06
CA LEU A 251 -8.03 4.46 16.56
C LEU A 251 -6.81 3.96 17.33
N VAL A 252 -7.02 3.55 18.57
CA VAL A 252 -5.94 3.07 19.46
C VAL A 252 -6.38 1.75 20.10
N GLY A 253 -5.48 0.78 20.14
CA GLY A 253 -5.76 -0.54 20.70
C GLY A 253 -6.88 -1.24 19.93
N ALA A 254 -7.92 -1.68 20.63
CA ALA A 254 -9.07 -2.38 20.04
C ALA A 254 -10.20 -1.45 19.54
N ALA A 255 -9.90 -0.15 19.31
CA ALA A 255 -10.90 0.77 18.78
C ALA A 255 -11.18 0.46 17.29
N VAL A 256 -12.48 0.39 16.94
CA VAL A 256 -12.93 0.06 15.59
C VAL A 256 -13.76 1.22 15.02
N LEU A 257 -13.47 1.58 13.78
CA LEU A 257 -14.30 2.49 12.99
C LEU A 257 -15.31 1.67 12.21
N GLU A 258 -16.59 1.76 12.59
CA GLU A 258 -17.67 1.04 11.93
C GLU A 258 -18.29 1.89 10.81
N LEU A 259 -18.50 1.25 9.66
CA LEU A 259 -19.19 1.86 8.53
C LEU A 259 -20.33 0.95 8.04
N THR A 260 -21.56 1.45 8.10
CA THR A 260 -22.71 0.80 7.44
C THR A 260 -22.96 1.47 6.10
N VAL A 261 -22.81 0.74 5.02
CA VAL A 261 -22.94 1.25 3.65
C VAL A 261 -24.42 1.49 3.31
N GLU A 262 -24.73 2.69 2.81
CA GLU A 262 -26.07 3.09 2.35
C GLU A 262 -26.12 3.38 0.84
N SER A 263 -24.98 3.40 0.15
CA SER A 263 -24.89 3.49 -1.30
C SER A 263 -24.81 2.11 -1.94
N GLU A 264 -25.29 1.97 -3.16
CA GLU A 264 -24.93 0.85 -4.01
C GLU A 264 -23.54 1.10 -4.62
N GLY A 265 -22.66 0.07 -4.62
CA GLY A 265 -21.39 0.11 -5.33
C GLY A 265 -20.33 1.01 -4.69
N LEU A 266 -20.11 0.91 -3.37
CA LEU A 266 -18.87 1.38 -2.76
C LEU A 266 -17.75 0.33 -2.91
N VAL A 267 -16.51 0.76 -2.74
CA VAL A 267 -15.33 -0.10 -2.74
C VAL A 267 -14.42 0.23 -1.58
N VAL A 268 -13.71 -0.79 -1.10
CA VAL A 268 -12.58 -0.65 -0.20
C VAL A 268 -11.33 -1.11 -0.93
N PHE A 269 -10.29 -0.30 -0.94
CA PHE A 269 -8.98 -0.72 -1.44
C PHE A 269 -7.86 -0.17 -0.56
N GLY A 270 -6.70 -0.82 -0.60
CA GLY A 270 -5.52 -0.44 0.18
C GLY A 270 -4.29 -0.19 -0.68
N ASP A 271 -3.42 0.72 -0.24
CA ASP A 271 -2.11 1.00 -0.82
C ASP A 271 -2.14 1.33 -2.33
N GLY A 272 -3.23 1.99 -2.78
CA GLY A 272 -3.41 2.37 -4.16
C GLY A 272 -3.53 1.19 -5.14
N MET A 273 -3.94 0.00 -4.67
CA MET A 273 -4.27 -1.16 -5.50
C MET A 273 -5.78 -1.31 -5.61
N GLU A 274 -6.30 -1.15 -6.82
CA GLU A 274 -7.73 -1.32 -7.11
C GLU A 274 -8.06 -2.73 -7.62
N GLY A 275 -7.05 -3.51 -8.02
CA GLY A 275 -7.24 -4.85 -8.60
C GLY A 275 -7.71 -5.92 -7.60
N ASP A 276 -7.50 -5.68 -6.31
CA ASP A 276 -7.93 -6.53 -5.19
C ASP A 276 -8.94 -5.81 -4.27
N ALA A 277 -9.62 -4.79 -4.80
CA ALA A 277 -10.62 -4.06 -4.06
C ALA A 277 -11.79 -4.96 -3.64
N VAL A 278 -12.31 -4.71 -2.45
CA VAL A 278 -13.53 -5.34 -1.95
C VAL A 278 -14.72 -4.48 -2.36
N GLU A 279 -15.63 -5.04 -3.14
CA GLU A 279 -16.88 -4.37 -3.51
C GLU A 279 -17.89 -4.47 -2.37
N LEU A 280 -18.51 -3.33 -2.06
CA LEU A 280 -19.46 -3.20 -0.97
C LEU A 280 -20.85 -2.88 -1.53
N THR A 281 -21.84 -3.64 -1.06
CA THR A 281 -23.25 -3.38 -1.37
C THR A 281 -23.99 -2.85 -0.16
N CYS A 282 -25.12 -2.20 -0.38
CA CYS A 282 -25.99 -1.71 0.70
C CYS A 282 -26.29 -2.82 1.72
N CYS A 283 -26.25 -2.49 3.00
CA CYS A 283 -26.56 -3.35 4.15
C CYS A 283 -25.42 -4.25 4.66
N LEU A 284 -24.19 -4.09 4.19
CA LEU A 284 -23.00 -4.73 4.78
C LEU A 284 -22.34 -3.81 5.83
N LEU A 285 -21.96 -4.36 6.98
CA LEU A 285 -21.23 -3.67 8.04
C LEU A 285 -19.72 -3.89 7.87
N TYR A 286 -18.92 -2.83 7.98
CA TYR A 286 -17.47 -2.88 7.81
C TYR A 286 -16.78 -2.32 9.03
N THR A 287 -15.75 -3.03 9.48
CA THR A 287 -14.92 -2.62 10.61
C THR A 287 -13.46 -2.48 10.17
N SER A 288 -12.74 -1.48 10.69
CA SER A 288 -11.29 -1.37 10.53
C SER A 288 -10.60 -1.46 11.88
N ASP A 289 -9.59 -2.30 11.99
CA ASP A 289 -8.84 -2.57 13.19
C ASP A 289 -7.34 -2.31 12.97
N ALA A 290 -6.60 -1.99 14.03
CA ALA A 290 -5.15 -1.98 14.00
C ALA A 290 -4.67 -3.43 14.16
N ALA A 291 -4.16 -4.03 13.09
CA ALA A 291 -3.63 -5.38 13.15
C ALA A 291 -2.34 -5.39 13.98
N ASP A 292 -2.42 -5.96 15.20
CA ASP A 292 -1.27 -6.35 16.00
C ASP A 292 -0.79 -7.75 15.54
N GLU A 293 0.26 -7.79 14.72
CA GLU A 293 1.11 -8.97 14.56
C GLU A 293 2.58 -8.59 14.39
#